data_afa63a9426a602098a0760b19b24a2a7
#
_entry.id   afa63a9426a602098a0760b19b24a2a7
#
_cell.length_a   1.000
_cell.length_b   1.000
_cell.length_c   1.000
_cell.angle_alpha   90.00
_cell.angle_beta   90.00
_cell.angle_gamma   90.00
#
_symmetry.space_group_name_H-M   'P 1'
#
loop_
_entity.id
_entity.type
_entity.pdbx_description
1 polymer ?
#
loop_
_entity_poly.entity_id
_entity_poly.type
_entity_poly.pdbx_seq_one_letter_code
_entity_poly.pdbx_strand_id
1 'polypeptide(L)'
;MDKSEKRFERDIESFLISPAGGYTQFCGQDAEGNWVHTRQHDVSKCIYMDVLCEFIAKTQPKEWTRYTKYYGVQAVDKLYHRLEKAISNQGLLYVLRNGIEDMGCKLKVCFFKPESDLNPVTVERYEANILGCTRQFRYSTA
;
A
#
# COMPACT_ATOMS: atom_id res chain seq x y z
N MET A 1 -7.53 25.76 -2.94
CA MET A 1 -7.85 25.17 -1.60
C MET A 1 -7.87 26.28 -0.56
N ASP A 2 -8.89 26.30 0.25
CA ASP A 2 -9.04 27.24 1.36
C ASP A 2 -7.97 27.03 2.43
N LYS A 3 -7.59 28.09 3.16
CA LYS A 3 -6.60 28.02 4.22
C LYS A 3 -7.00 27.08 5.36
N SER A 4 -8.29 26.98 5.67
CA SER A 4 -8.81 26.08 6.70
C SER A 4 -8.70 24.61 6.29
N GLU A 5 -8.95 24.29 5.01
CA GLU A 5 -8.77 22.96 4.48
C GLU A 5 -7.30 22.53 4.50
N LYS A 6 -6.40 23.42 4.10
CA LYS A 6 -4.96 23.15 4.14
C LYS A 6 -4.46 22.89 5.56
N ARG A 7 -4.97 23.65 6.53
CA ARG A 7 -4.62 23.48 7.93
C ARG A 7 -5.14 22.13 8.45
N PHE A 8 -6.38 21.79 8.14
CA PHE A 8 -7.00 20.53 8.53
C PHE A 8 -6.24 19.34 7.96
N GLU A 9 -5.93 19.39 6.68
CA GLU A 9 -5.13 18.36 5.99
C GLU A 9 -3.75 18.20 6.64
N ARG A 10 -3.09 19.31 6.96
CA ARG A 10 -1.79 19.30 7.63
C ARG A 10 -1.87 18.70 9.03
N ASP A 11 -2.91 19.03 9.78
CA ASP A 11 -3.10 18.53 11.13
C ASP A 11 -3.33 17.01 11.13
N ILE A 12 -4.12 16.51 10.18
CA ILE A 12 -4.32 15.06 10.00
C ILE A 12 -3.00 14.38 9.64
N GLU A 13 -2.27 14.90 8.66
CA GLU A 13 -0.99 14.35 8.26
C GLU A 13 0.00 14.30 9.42
N SER A 14 0.11 15.41 10.16
CA SER A 14 1.03 15.51 11.30
C SER A 14 0.76 14.43 12.35
N PHE A 15 -0.51 14.13 12.62
CA PHE A 15 -0.86 13.04 13.52
C PHE A 15 -0.50 11.68 12.94
N LEU A 16 -0.87 11.42 11.70
CA LEU A 16 -0.65 10.11 11.05
C LEU A 16 0.82 9.75 10.97
N ILE A 17 1.70 10.72 10.65
CA ILE A 17 3.15 10.46 10.52
C ILE A 17 3.88 10.54 11.87
N SER A 18 3.20 10.88 12.96
CA SER A 18 3.77 10.83 14.29
C SER A 18 3.96 9.39 14.77
N PRO A 19 4.76 9.16 15.82
CA PRO A 19 4.91 7.81 16.38
C PRO A 19 3.59 7.17 16.78
N ALA A 20 2.63 7.96 17.27
CA ALA A 20 1.30 7.47 17.64
C ALA A 20 0.47 7.05 16.42
N GLY A 21 0.61 7.74 15.29
CA GLY A 21 -0.10 7.39 14.06
C GLY A 21 0.51 6.21 13.32
N GLY A 22 1.83 6.12 13.30
CA GLY A 22 2.54 4.99 12.71
C GLY A 22 2.60 4.96 11.19
N TYR A 23 2.22 6.04 10.50
CA TYR A 23 2.27 6.13 9.04
C TYR A 23 3.59 6.75 8.58
N THR A 24 3.98 6.44 7.36
CA THR A 24 5.12 7.07 6.67
C THR A 24 4.60 8.04 5.63
N GLN A 25 5.20 9.22 5.54
CA GLN A 25 4.85 10.20 4.51
C GLN A 25 5.34 9.71 3.14
N PHE A 26 4.42 9.50 2.21
CA PHE A 26 4.75 9.19 0.82
C PHE A 26 4.75 10.44 -0.05
N CYS A 27 3.85 11.36 0.21
CA CYS A 27 3.78 12.65 -0.44
C CYS A 27 3.16 13.66 0.53
N GLY A 28 3.84 14.78 0.75
CA GLY A 28 3.37 15.83 1.64
C GLY A 28 4.11 17.13 1.38
N GLN A 29 4.06 18.05 2.33
CA GLN A 29 4.77 19.33 2.26
C GLN A 29 5.72 19.48 3.45
N ASP A 30 6.87 20.08 3.19
CA ASP A 30 7.79 20.48 4.25
C ASP A 30 7.33 21.76 4.95
N ALA A 31 8.12 22.25 5.91
CA ALA A 31 7.80 23.46 6.67
C ALA A 31 7.72 24.71 5.78
N GLU A 32 8.43 24.72 4.66
CA GLU A 32 8.47 25.82 3.70
C GLU A 32 7.36 25.72 2.64
N GLY A 33 6.55 24.66 2.67
CA GLY A 33 5.46 24.44 1.73
C GLY A 33 5.87 23.75 0.43
N ASN A 34 7.11 23.24 0.34
CA ASN A 34 7.55 22.47 -0.83
C ASN A 34 7.03 21.06 -0.79
N TRP A 35 6.60 20.54 -1.94
CA TRP A 35 6.14 19.15 -2.05
C TRP A 35 7.32 18.19 -1.93
N VAL A 36 7.18 17.23 -1.03
CA VAL A 36 8.16 16.17 -0.78
C VAL A 36 7.54 14.83 -1.18
N HIS A 37 8.21 14.13 -2.09
CA HIS A 37 7.78 12.81 -2.58
C HIS A 37 8.83 11.78 -2.19
N THR A 38 8.52 10.93 -1.22
CA THR A 38 9.37 9.80 -0.85
C THR A 38 9.02 8.55 -1.66
N ARG A 39 7.81 8.52 -2.18
CA ARG A 39 7.31 7.50 -3.11
C ARG A 39 6.58 8.19 -4.24
N GLN A 40 6.68 7.63 -5.43
CA GLN A 40 5.95 8.13 -6.60
C GLN A 40 5.08 7.02 -7.15
N HIS A 41 3.90 7.38 -7.63
CA HIS A 41 2.97 6.45 -8.24
C HIS A 41 2.70 6.81 -9.69
N ASP A 42 2.37 5.80 -10.47
CA ASP A 42 1.82 6.00 -11.80
C ASP A 42 0.36 6.45 -11.66
N VAL A 43 0.08 7.67 -12.12
CA VAL A 43 -1.28 8.27 -12.01
C VAL A 43 -2.33 7.36 -12.65
N SER A 44 -1.98 6.67 -13.75
CA SER A 44 -2.90 5.78 -14.44
C SER A 44 -3.30 4.54 -13.63
N LYS A 45 -2.47 4.14 -12.68
CA LYS A 45 -2.68 2.94 -11.87
C LYS A 45 -3.36 3.20 -10.53
N CYS A 46 -3.31 4.43 -10.02
CA CYS A 46 -3.89 4.81 -8.72
C CYS A 46 -3.40 3.97 -7.54
N ILE A 47 -2.18 3.47 -7.60
CA ILE A 47 -1.58 2.61 -6.57
C ILE A 47 -0.06 2.74 -6.58
N TYR A 48 0.54 2.61 -5.41
CA TYR A 48 1.99 2.51 -5.26
C TYR A 48 2.43 1.06 -5.45
N MET A 49 2.66 0.65 -6.70
CA MET A 49 3.05 -0.73 -7.01
C MET A 49 4.40 -1.13 -6.41
N ASP A 50 5.34 -0.19 -6.31
CA ASP A 50 6.64 -0.43 -5.68
C ASP A 50 6.48 -0.78 -4.19
N VAL A 51 5.60 -0.09 -3.49
CA VAL A 51 5.30 -0.35 -2.07
C VAL A 51 4.65 -1.72 -1.91
N LEU A 52 3.69 -2.06 -2.76
CA LEU A 52 3.02 -3.36 -2.73
C LEU A 52 4.01 -4.51 -2.97
N CYS A 53 4.86 -4.38 -3.99
CA CYS A 53 5.85 -5.40 -4.31
C CYS A 53 6.87 -5.57 -3.17
N GLU A 54 7.33 -4.47 -2.57
CA GLU A 54 8.21 -4.48 -1.40
C GLU A 54 7.56 -5.22 -0.23
N PHE A 55 6.31 -4.91 0.06
CA PHE A 55 5.55 -5.57 1.13
C PHE A 55 5.44 -7.09 0.89
N ILE A 56 5.03 -7.49 -0.32
CA ILE A 56 4.88 -8.91 -0.64
C ILE A 56 6.21 -9.65 -0.58
N ALA A 57 7.26 -9.06 -1.14
CA ALA A 57 8.60 -9.66 -1.12
C ALA A 57 9.12 -9.86 0.31
N LYS A 58 8.85 -8.91 1.19
CA LYS A 58 9.29 -8.95 2.59
C LYS A 58 8.48 -9.96 3.42
N THR A 59 7.17 -9.97 3.25
CA THR A 59 6.28 -10.78 4.10
C THR A 59 5.98 -12.16 3.54
N GLN A 60 6.13 -12.36 2.24
CA GLN A 60 5.77 -13.59 1.53
C GLN A 60 6.83 -13.98 0.49
N PRO A 61 8.10 -14.15 0.93
CA PRO A 61 9.21 -14.33 -0.02
C PRO A 61 9.09 -15.58 -0.89
N LYS A 62 8.54 -16.68 -0.37
CA LYS A 62 8.37 -17.90 -1.15
C LYS A 62 7.40 -17.71 -2.30
N GLU A 63 6.21 -17.16 -2.00
CA GLU A 63 5.19 -16.93 -3.02
C GLU A 63 5.64 -15.88 -4.02
N TRP A 64 6.30 -14.82 -3.56
CA TRP A 64 6.83 -13.78 -4.42
C TRP A 64 7.90 -14.31 -5.36
N THR A 65 8.81 -15.16 -4.88
CA THR A 65 9.85 -15.79 -5.70
C THR A 65 9.22 -16.67 -6.78
N ARG A 66 8.22 -17.48 -6.44
CA ARG A 66 7.49 -18.29 -7.43
C ARG A 66 6.81 -17.43 -8.48
N TYR A 67 6.13 -16.39 -8.05
CA TYR A 67 5.41 -15.47 -8.92
C TYR A 67 6.33 -14.76 -9.90
N THR A 68 7.43 -14.18 -9.41
CA THR A 68 8.41 -13.48 -10.23
C THR A 68 9.17 -14.43 -11.15
N LYS A 69 9.44 -15.65 -10.72
CA LYS A 69 10.05 -16.67 -11.57
C LYS A 69 9.13 -17.05 -12.73
N TYR A 70 7.84 -17.14 -12.46
CA TYR A 70 6.86 -17.48 -13.50
C TYR A 70 6.71 -16.38 -14.56
N TYR A 71 6.53 -15.14 -14.14
CA TYR A 71 6.27 -14.03 -15.05
C TYR A 71 7.51 -13.25 -15.48
N GLY A 72 8.63 -13.39 -14.80
CA GLY A 72 9.86 -12.66 -15.12
C GLY A 72 9.68 -11.16 -15.01
N VAL A 73 10.13 -10.43 -16.02
CA VAL A 73 10.06 -8.97 -16.07
C VAL A 73 8.63 -8.43 -16.12
N GLN A 74 7.65 -9.27 -16.44
CA GLN A 74 6.23 -8.89 -16.50
C GLN A 74 5.51 -9.01 -15.18
N ALA A 75 6.19 -9.47 -14.12
CA ALA A 75 5.54 -9.80 -12.84
C ALA A 75 4.77 -8.63 -12.24
N VAL A 76 5.33 -7.44 -12.25
CA VAL A 76 4.68 -6.24 -11.67
C VAL A 76 3.41 -5.88 -12.45
N ASP A 77 3.47 -5.87 -13.76
CA ASP A 77 2.31 -5.57 -14.60
C ASP A 77 1.23 -6.64 -14.47
N LYS A 78 1.61 -7.89 -14.41
CA LYS A 78 0.66 -9.02 -14.19
C LYS A 78 0.00 -8.92 -12.83
N LEU A 79 0.76 -8.58 -11.80
CA LEU A 79 0.21 -8.36 -10.46
C LEU A 79 -0.81 -7.21 -10.45
N TYR A 80 -0.46 -6.09 -11.08
CA TYR A 80 -1.38 -4.94 -11.19
C TYR A 80 -2.69 -5.33 -11.88
N HIS A 81 -2.62 -5.97 -13.03
CA HIS A 81 -3.83 -6.36 -13.78
C HIS A 81 -4.67 -7.38 -13.00
N ARG A 82 -4.03 -8.32 -12.33
CA ARG A 82 -4.75 -9.29 -11.50
C ARG A 82 -5.43 -8.63 -10.31
N LEU A 83 -4.74 -7.69 -9.67
CA LEU A 83 -5.26 -6.92 -8.55
C LEU A 83 -6.46 -6.07 -8.98
N GLU A 84 -6.33 -5.34 -10.10
CA GLU A 84 -7.41 -4.52 -10.66
C GLU A 84 -8.65 -5.36 -10.96
N LYS A 85 -8.46 -6.52 -11.58
CA LYS A 85 -9.55 -7.45 -11.89
C LYS A 85 -10.22 -7.97 -10.62
N ALA A 86 -9.45 -8.33 -9.61
CA ALA A 86 -9.98 -8.82 -8.35
C ALA A 86 -10.79 -7.74 -7.62
N ILE A 87 -10.31 -6.51 -7.60
CA ILE A 87 -11.02 -5.38 -7.00
C ILE A 87 -12.32 -5.10 -7.75
N SER A 88 -12.29 -5.13 -9.08
CA SER A 88 -13.50 -4.92 -9.90
C SER A 88 -14.55 -6.00 -9.68
N ASN A 89 -14.15 -7.25 -9.52
CA ASN A 89 -15.06 -8.39 -9.39
C ASN A 89 -15.56 -8.59 -7.95
N GLN A 90 -14.73 -8.35 -6.96
CA GLN A 90 -14.99 -8.74 -5.57
C GLN A 90 -15.00 -7.57 -4.58
N GLY A 91 -14.52 -6.41 -5.01
CA GLY A 91 -14.41 -5.21 -4.19
C GLY A 91 -13.09 -5.12 -3.43
N LEU A 92 -12.72 -3.89 -3.06
CA LEU A 92 -11.46 -3.61 -2.39
C LEU A 92 -11.38 -4.28 -1.02
N LEU A 93 -12.44 -4.23 -0.22
CA LEU A 93 -12.43 -4.80 1.13
C LEU A 93 -12.20 -6.32 1.10
N TYR A 94 -12.83 -7.01 0.14
CA TYR A 94 -12.61 -8.44 -0.05
C TYR A 94 -11.12 -8.74 -0.33
N VAL A 95 -10.52 -7.97 -1.24
CA VAL A 95 -9.10 -8.14 -1.60
C VAL A 95 -8.18 -7.84 -0.42
N LEU A 96 -8.48 -6.80 0.37
CA LEU A 96 -7.70 -6.49 1.57
C LEU A 96 -7.76 -7.63 2.59
N ARG A 97 -8.90 -8.29 2.73
CA ARG A 97 -9.07 -9.40 3.68
C ARG A 97 -8.48 -10.73 3.19
N ASN A 98 -8.65 -11.02 1.90
CA ASN A 98 -8.36 -12.35 1.35
C ASN A 98 -7.13 -12.41 0.45
N GLY A 99 -6.64 -11.24 0.00
CA GLY A 99 -5.58 -11.20 -1.00
C GLY A 99 -6.07 -11.60 -2.38
N ILE A 100 -5.12 -11.97 -3.21
CA ILE A 100 -5.38 -12.43 -4.58
C ILE A 100 -4.71 -13.77 -4.81
N GLU A 101 -5.17 -14.48 -5.82
CA GLU A 101 -4.56 -15.73 -6.28
C GLU A 101 -4.32 -15.65 -7.78
N ASP A 102 -3.09 -15.93 -8.20
CA ASP A 102 -2.70 -15.93 -9.60
C ASP A 102 -1.63 -17.01 -9.82
N MET A 103 -1.85 -17.84 -10.82
CA MET A 103 -0.95 -18.95 -11.20
C MET A 103 -0.57 -19.84 -10.00
N GLY A 104 -1.54 -20.11 -9.14
CA GLY A 104 -1.34 -20.93 -7.94
C GLY A 104 -0.61 -20.23 -6.80
N CYS A 105 -0.24 -18.96 -6.95
CA CYS A 105 0.37 -18.15 -5.89
C CYS A 105 -0.70 -17.36 -5.17
N LYS A 106 -0.76 -17.50 -3.85
CA LYS A 106 -1.66 -16.72 -3.01
C LYS A 106 -0.87 -15.57 -2.40
N LEU A 107 -1.28 -14.34 -2.72
CA LEU A 107 -0.58 -13.13 -2.31
C LEU A 107 -1.50 -12.26 -1.46
N LYS A 108 -1.10 -11.99 -0.24
CA LYS A 108 -1.79 -11.04 0.65
C LYS A 108 -1.29 -9.63 0.37
N VAL A 109 -2.20 -8.66 0.41
CA VAL A 109 -1.86 -7.24 0.21
C VAL A 109 -1.75 -6.47 1.52
N CYS A 110 -2.29 -7.01 2.60
CA CYS A 110 -2.08 -6.52 3.96
C CYS A 110 -2.47 -7.60 4.96
N PHE A 111 -2.12 -7.40 6.23
CA PHE A 111 -2.53 -8.28 7.32
C PHE A 111 -3.35 -7.49 8.33
N PHE A 112 -4.54 -7.97 8.64
CA PHE A 112 -5.41 -7.36 9.64
C PHE A 112 -4.90 -7.65 11.05
N LYS A 113 -5.29 -6.80 12.00
CA LYS A 113 -4.91 -6.98 13.38
C LYS A 113 -5.43 -8.32 13.90
N PRO A 114 -4.55 -9.16 14.51
CA PRO A 114 -5.00 -10.43 15.08
C PRO A 114 -5.89 -10.21 16.30
N GLU A 115 -6.77 -11.16 16.57
CA GLU A 115 -7.69 -11.08 17.73
C GLU A 115 -6.96 -11.15 19.07
N SER A 116 -5.79 -11.81 19.10
CA SER A 116 -4.95 -11.89 20.31
C SER A 116 -3.47 -11.86 19.96
N ASP A 117 -2.66 -11.50 20.94
CA ASP A 117 -1.20 -11.44 20.82
C ASP A 117 -0.52 -12.78 21.14
N LEU A 118 -1.27 -13.85 21.30
CA LEU A 118 -0.75 -15.15 21.70
C LEU A 118 0.08 -15.82 20.61
N ASN A 119 -0.18 -15.51 19.34
CA ASN A 119 0.59 -16.05 18.23
C ASN A 119 1.56 -14.98 17.71
N PRO A 120 2.87 -15.10 17.99
CA PRO A 120 3.84 -14.10 17.58
C PRO A 120 3.96 -13.95 16.06
N VAL A 121 3.66 -14.99 15.27
CA VAL A 121 3.70 -14.93 13.81
C VAL A 121 2.62 -13.98 13.27
N THR A 122 1.41 -14.02 13.81
CA THR A 122 0.32 -13.13 13.38
C THR A 122 0.57 -11.68 13.79
N VAL A 123 1.17 -11.45 14.96
CA VAL A 123 1.57 -10.12 15.41
C VAL A 123 2.65 -9.54 14.50
N GLU A 124 3.68 -10.32 14.20
CA GLU A 124 4.77 -9.92 13.31
C GLU A 124 4.25 -9.55 11.91
N ARG A 125 3.33 -10.33 11.35
CA ARG A 125 2.73 -10.05 10.06
C ARG A 125 1.95 -8.73 10.07
N TYR A 126 1.16 -8.50 11.11
CA TYR A 126 0.42 -7.25 11.25
C TYR A 126 1.36 -6.04 11.34
N GLU A 127 2.43 -6.16 12.12
CA GLU A 127 3.42 -5.09 12.28
C GLU A 127 4.24 -4.85 11.00
N ALA A 128 4.31 -5.81 10.10
CA ALA A 128 5.02 -5.68 8.84
C ALA A 128 4.24 -4.91 7.77
N ASN A 129 2.97 -4.56 8.00
CA ASN A 129 2.21 -3.72 7.10
C ASN A 129 2.94 -2.39 6.86
N ILE A 130 2.93 -1.95 5.60
CA ILE A 130 3.47 -0.63 5.21
C ILE A 130 2.29 0.34 5.13
N LEU A 131 2.25 1.31 6.05
CA LEU A 131 1.20 2.32 6.11
C LEU A 131 1.74 3.64 5.58
N GLY A 132 1.20 4.10 4.47
CA GLY A 132 1.61 5.33 3.83
C GLY A 132 0.55 6.42 3.90
N CYS A 133 0.99 7.66 4.00
CA CYS A 133 0.13 8.85 3.98
C CYS A 133 0.51 9.71 2.77
N THR A 134 -0.47 10.00 1.92
CA THR A 134 -0.29 10.81 0.73
C THR A 134 -1.29 11.94 0.72
N ARG A 135 -0.78 13.17 0.66
CA ARG A 135 -1.63 14.35 0.48
C ARG A 135 -1.91 14.53 -1.00
N GLN A 136 -3.16 14.87 -1.34
CA GLN A 136 -3.62 15.18 -2.69
C GLN A 136 -3.22 14.10 -3.71
N PHE A 137 -3.61 12.87 -3.43
CA PHE A 137 -3.33 11.73 -4.29
C PHE A 137 -3.92 11.95 -5.69
N ARG A 138 -3.05 11.92 -6.71
CA ARG A 138 -3.48 12.06 -8.09
C ARG A 138 -3.97 10.74 -8.65
N TYR A 139 -5.18 10.76 -9.19
CA TYR A 139 -5.81 9.62 -9.83
C TYR A 139 -6.24 9.92 -11.28
N SER A 140 -5.96 11.14 -11.75
CA SER A 140 -6.28 11.57 -13.10
C SER A 140 -5.25 12.61 -13.56
N THR A 141 -5.01 12.64 -14.88
CA THR A 141 -4.17 13.66 -15.52
C THR A 141 -4.95 14.91 -15.91
N ALA A 142 -6.27 14.87 -15.75
CA ALA A 142 -7.15 15.99 -16.09
C ALA A 142 -7.07 17.13 -15.06
#